data_6e15e0969f96b6ff0b6427c2c1e2f39c
#
_entry.id   6e15e0969f96b6ff0b6427c2c1e2f39c
#
_cell.length_a   1.000
_cell.length_b   1.000
_cell.length_c   1.000
_cell.angle_alpha   90.00
_cell.angle_beta   90.00
_cell.angle_gamma   90.00
#
_symmetry.space_group_name_H-M   'P 1'
#
loop_
_entity.id
_entity.type
_entity.pdbx_description
1 polymer ?
#
loop_
_entity_poly.entity_id
_entity_poly.type
_entity_poly.pdbx_seq_one_letter_code
_entity_poly.pdbx_strand_id
1 'polypeptide(L)'
;MPAFLERLWAWLGDAAAGRFNAATAMYHAVGGVLHLTPGTPTLVIREPVPGKPFQHARLLTRTARRLDVTFTPAPPPALVMPVLTLSADLPLGAGLTLTELLALLDNPRRGGPPGHTGLGPAPARALLTSLAATATRNPGGTHQYFTLAVPHPAGGPAHLLTGRLPAAASDQLRQLHKTLAGTVGLEPAQISEGIPIEWCRVSDERPEVTTRRDEQRPVNAFRDKSVLVWGCGGIGSWIAEFVTRSGAAKVSVCDDAPVTGGLLVRQNYTEADIGEGKSEALAARLRAISDRTEVSAVSGLLPGDLAEIAASADAIIDATVSTAVGQILAAVAAEDSQHALLAQVATDTRSGTLGILTVSAPGDADGPAVIDSCTGTKVLADPALELYQPLWQEPLGGDELTPTRGCSVPTFHGSAADLAAVAACLLNLLALHLSTPASGTHLIALPHAPGPGPHHHFIEA
;
A
#
# COMPACT_ATOMS: atom_id res chain seq x y z
N MET A 1 -30.33 -8.37 21.42
CA MET A 1 -31.38 -7.93 20.46
C MET A 1 -32.04 -6.60 20.87
N PRO A 2 -32.66 -6.41 22.07
CA PRO A 2 -33.33 -5.13 22.39
C PRO A 2 -32.43 -3.91 22.28
N ALA A 3 -31.24 -3.93 22.86
CA ALA A 3 -30.29 -2.80 22.81
C ALA A 3 -29.84 -2.43 21.39
N PHE A 4 -29.78 -3.38 20.45
CA PHE A 4 -29.49 -3.10 19.05
C PHE A 4 -30.66 -2.37 18.37
N LEU A 5 -31.88 -2.82 18.60
CA LEU A 5 -33.07 -2.19 18.03
C LEU A 5 -33.29 -0.80 18.59
N GLU A 6 -33.04 -0.57 19.87
CA GLU A 6 -33.09 0.74 20.50
C GLU A 6 -32.07 1.71 19.90
N ARG A 7 -30.82 1.25 19.68
CA ARG A 7 -29.80 2.06 19.00
C ARG A 7 -30.14 2.34 17.54
N LEU A 8 -30.66 1.35 16.83
CA LEU A 8 -31.11 1.54 15.44
C LEU A 8 -32.25 2.55 15.37
N TRP A 9 -33.22 2.46 16.29
CA TRP A 9 -34.35 3.40 16.37
C TRP A 9 -33.89 4.82 16.70
N ALA A 10 -33.01 4.97 17.68
CA ALA A 10 -32.42 6.27 18.02
C ALA A 10 -31.66 6.85 16.83
N TRP A 11 -30.87 6.04 16.14
CA TRP A 11 -30.14 6.46 14.94
C TRP A 11 -31.07 6.92 13.81
N LEU A 12 -32.13 6.17 13.54
CA LEU A 12 -33.14 6.57 12.56
C LEU A 12 -33.85 7.86 12.95
N GLY A 13 -34.15 8.03 14.23
CA GLY A 13 -34.73 9.26 14.77
C GLY A 13 -33.81 10.48 14.62
N ASP A 14 -32.53 10.31 14.87
CA ASP A 14 -31.52 11.37 14.70
C ASP A 14 -31.31 11.70 13.22
N ALA A 15 -31.31 10.68 12.34
CA ALA A 15 -31.23 10.85 10.89
C ALA A 15 -32.43 11.66 10.36
N ALA A 16 -33.66 11.29 10.75
CA ALA A 16 -34.88 11.94 10.33
C ALA A 16 -35.00 13.38 10.86
N ALA A 17 -34.45 13.63 12.04
CA ALA A 17 -34.46 14.97 12.67
C ALA A 17 -33.26 15.85 12.24
N GLY A 18 -32.37 15.36 11.34
CA GLY A 18 -31.17 16.09 10.92
C GLY A 18 -30.17 16.37 12.06
N ARG A 19 -30.21 15.57 13.13
CA ARG A 19 -29.37 15.77 14.32
C ARG A 19 -27.96 15.19 14.22
N PHE A 20 -27.62 14.56 13.10
CA PHE A 20 -26.24 14.11 12.91
C PHE A 20 -25.31 15.31 12.79
N ASN A 21 -24.29 15.30 13.64
CA ASN A 21 -23.20 16.26 13.51
C ASN A 21 -22.36 15.86 12.30
N ALA A 22 -22.35 16.71 11.27
CA ALA A 22 -21.57 16.47 10.06
C ALA A 22 -20.07 16.27 10.34
N ALA A 23 -19.54 16.91 11.39
CA ALA A 23 -18.14 16.77 11.80
C ALA A 23 -17.80 15.39 12.38
N THR A 24 -18.78 14.68 12.94
CA THR A 24 -18.61 13.32 13.49
C THR A 24 -19.15 12.24 12.58
N ALA A 25 -19.80 12.61 11.46
CA ALA A 25 -20.23 11.66 10.45
C ALA A 25 -18.99 11.08 9.75
N MET A 26 -18.64 9.84 10.06
CA MET A 26 -17.53 9.12 9.39
C MET A 26 -17.74 8.99 7.88
N TYR A 27 -18.95 9.29 7.40
CA TYR A 27 -19.33 9.09 6.03
C TYR A 27 -20.48 10.03 5.63
N HIS A 28 -20.19 10.94 4.72
CA HIS A 28 -21.25 11.72 4.07
C HIS A 28 -21.73 10.93 2.84
N ALA A 29 -22.90 10.31 2.93
CA ALA A 29 -23.49 9.54 1.85
C ALA A 29 -23.90 10.48 0.70
N VAL A 30 -23.01 10.66 -0.25
CA VAL A 30 -23.37 11.26 -1.52
C VAL A 30 -23.93 10.14 -2.41
N GLY A 31 -25.07 10.40 -3.03
CA GLY A 31 -25.89 9.38 -3.67
C GLY A 31 -25.26 8.53 -4.77
N GLY A 32 -24.11 8.92 -5.31
CA GLY A 32 -23.35 8.12 -6.28
C GLY A 32 -22.94 6.73 -5.75
N VAL A 33 -22.74 6.59 -4.44
CA VAL A 33 -22.35 5.29 -3.86
C VAL A 33 -23.51 4.29 -3.88
N LEU A 34 -24.74 4.75 -3.85
CA LEU A 34 -25.93 3.90 -3.90
C LEU A 34 -26.23 3.36 -5.30
N HIS A 35 -25.60 3.91 -6.32
CA HIS A 35 -25.91 3.63 -7.73
C HIS A 35 -24.70 3.10 -8.51
N LEU A 36 -23.74 2.47 -7.85
CA LEU A 36 -22.59 1.87 -8.52
C LEU A 36 -23.02 0.90 -9.61
N THR A 37 -22.60 1.17 -10.84
CA THR A 37 -22.94 0.33 -11.99
C THR A 37 -22.00 -0.87 -12.03
N PRO A 38 -22.52 -2.12 -11.99
CA PRO A 38 -21.69 -3.31 -12.09
C PRO A 38 -20.85 -3.31 -13.38
N GLY A 39 -19.63 -3.81 -13.29
CA GLY A 39 -18.71 -3.90 -14.44
C GLY A 39 -17.99 -2.61 -14.81
N THR A 40 -18.26 -1.50 -14.12
CA THR A 40 -17.45 -0.28 -14.28
C THR A 40 -16.06 -0.45 -13.65
N PRO A 41 -15.01 0.19 -14.19
CA PRO A 41 -13.69 0.18 -13.56
C PRO A 41 -13.71 0.99 -12.26
N THR A 42 -12.80 0.65 -11.35
CA THR A 42 -12.50 1.47 -10.17
C THR A 42 -11.50 2.57 -10.56
N LEU A 43 -11.78 3.80 -10.20
CA LEU A 43 -10.85 4.91 -10.38
C LEU A 43 -10.05 5.10 -9.10
N VAL A 44 -8.72 5.10 -9.21
CA VAL A 44 -7.79 5.31 -8.10
C VAL A 44 -7.28 6.74 -8.17
N ILE A 45 -7.49 7.50 -7.09
CA ILE A 45 -7.09 8.91 -7.00
C ILE A 45 -6.14 9.07 -5.82
N ARG A 46 -4.91 9.49 -6.10
CA ARG A 46 -3.81 9.63 -5.12
C ARG A 46 -3.31 11.05 -4.95
N GLU A 47 -3.53 11.87 -5.99
CA GLU A 47 -3.08 13.26 -5.98
C GLU A 47 -4.19 14.15 -5.38
N PRO A 48 -3.84 15.19 -4.63
CA PRO A 48 -4.80 16.20 -4.20
C PRO A 48 -5.53 16.80 -5.39
N VAL A 49 -6.84 16.99 -5.25
CA VAL A 49 -7.61 17.66 -6.30
C VAL A 49 -7.23 19.14 -6.26
N PRO A 50 -6.69 19.70 -7.37
CA PRO A 50 -6.36 21.11 -7.39
C PRO A 50 -7.59 21.99 -7.11
N GLY A 51 -7.44 23.06 -6.35
CA GLY A 51 -8.55 23.92 -5.86
C GLY A 51 -9.24 24.78 -6.91
N LYS A 52 -9.15 24.41 -8.20
CA LYS A 52 -9.81 25.15 -9.30
C LYS A 52 -11.23 24.63 -9.50
N PRO A 53 -12.23 25.51 -9.75
CA PRO A 53 -13.60 25.07 -10.02
C PRO A 53 -13.71 24.10 -11.21
N PHE A 54 -12.85 24.29 -12.18
CA PHE A 54 -12.75 23.46 -13.40
C PHE A 54 -11.32 23.05 -13.68
N GLN A 55 -11.14 21.78 -13.98
CA GLN A 55 -9.86 21.23 -14.41
C GLN A 55 -10.03 19.94 -15.21
N HIS A 56 -8.94 19.47 -15.77
CA HIS A 56 -8.89 18.20 -16.45
C HIS A 56 -7.92 17.27 -15.74
N ALA A 57 -8.34 16.01 -15.60
CA ALA A 57 -7.46 14.93 -15.19
C ALA A 57 -7.17 13.99 -16.38
N ARG A 58 -6.15 13.17 -16.23
CA ARG A 58 -5.79 12.09 -17.14
C ARG A 58 -6.13 10.76 -16.49
N LEU A 59 -6.60 9.83 -17.30
CA LEU A 59 -6.89 8.46 -16.90
C LEU A 59 -5.87 7.52 -17.52
N LEU A 60 -5.13 6.85 -16.67
CA LEU A 60 -4.14 5.83 -17.05
C LEU A 60 -4.74 4.46 -16.84
N THR A 61 -4.91 3.68 -17.90
CA THR A 61 -5.42 2.29 -17.78
C THR A 61 -4.33 1.40 -17.20
N ARG A 62 -4.56 0.86 -16.01
CA ARG A 62 -3.70 -0.15 -15.39
C ARG A 62 -4.16 -1.55 -15.69
N THR A 63 -5.46 -1.79 -15.57
CA THR A 63 -6.10 -3.05 -15.94
C THR A 63 -7.49 -2.76 -16.50
N ALA A 64 -8.18 -3.78 -17.02
CA ALA A 64 -9.57 -3.63 -17.45
C ALA A 64 -10.53 -3.15 -16.34
N ARG A 65 -10.13 -3.32 -15.06
CA ARG A 65 -10.94 -2.97 -13.88
C ARG A 65 -10.39 -1.80 -13.08
N ARG A 66 -9.23 -1.21 -13.49
CA ARG A 66 -8.58 -0.12 -12.76
C ARG A 66 -8.09 0.97 -13.69
N LEU A 67 -8.47 2.20 -13.39
CA LEU A 67 -7.97 3.42 -14.00
C LEU A 67 -7.33 4.29 -12.90
N ASP A 68 -6.11 4.74 -13.12
CA ASP A 68 -5.47 5.70 -12.22
C ASP A 68 -5.71 7.12 -12.74
N VAL A 69 -6.07 8.02 -11.83
CA VAL A 69 -6.32 9.44 -12.12
C VAL A 69 -5.09 10.24 -11.76
N THR A 70 -4.62 11.07 -12.67
CA THR A 70 -3.54 12.03 -12.41
C THR A 70 -3.90 13.42 -12.92
N PHE A 71 -3.47 14.47 -12.19
CA PHE A 71 -3.60 15.85 -12.58
C PHE A 71 -2.35 16.38 -13.28
N THR A 72 -1.28 15.61 -13.27
CA THR A 72 -0.04 15.91 -14.00
C THR A 72 -0.13 15.48 -15.47
N PRO A 73 0.68 16.06 -16.36
CA PRO A 73 0.79 15.58 -17.73
C PRO A 73 1.18 14.10 -17.77
N ALA A 74 0.44 13.30 -18.55
CA ALA A 74 0.70 11.87 -18.71
C ALA A 74 0.87 11.55 -20.22
N PRO A 75 1.77 10.61 -20.55
CA PRO A 75 1.98 10.18 -21.93
C PRO A 75 0.74 9.46 -22.48
N PRO A 76 0.53 9.49 -23.82
CA PRO A 76 -0.48 8.64 -24.45
C PRO A 76 -0.20 7.14 -24.21
N PRO A 77 -1.24 6.29 -24.16
CA PRO A 77 -2.65 6.59 -24.39
C PRO A 77 -3.38 6.90 -23.07
N ALA A 78 -3.49 8.17 -22.69
CA ALA A 78 -4.26 8.59 -21.52
C ALA A 78 -5.55 9.27 -21.97
N LEU A 79 -6.70 8.86 -21.42
CA LEU A 79 -7.97 9.54 -21.63
C LEU A 79 -8.01 10.83 -20.81
N VAL A 80 -8.76 11.82 -21.31
CA VAL A 80 -8.98 13.09 -20.60
C VAL A 80 -10.38 13.11 -20.02
N MET A 81 -10.50 13.49 -18.74
CA MET A 81 -11.79 13.69 -18.12
C MET A 81 -11.89 15.08 -17.47
N PRO A 82 -13.07 15.72 -17.46
CA PRO A 82 -13.30 16.91 -16.67
C PRO A 82 -13.45 16.55 -15.20
N VAL A 83 -12.96 17.45 -14.34
CA VAL A 83 -13.18 17.45 -12.91
C VAL A 83 -13.82 18.78 -12.53
N LEU A 84 -15.02 18.72 -11.95
CA LEU A 84 -15.78 19.86 -11.49
C LEU A 84 -15.79 19.89 -9.96
N THR A 85 -15.28 20.96 -9.37
CA THR A 85 -15.40 21.21 -7.93
C THR A 85 -16.68 21.97 -7.68
N LEU A 86 -17.59 21.38 -6.90
CA LEU A 86 -18.85 21.99 -6.54
C LEU A 86 -18.69 22.98 -5.37
N SER A 87 -19.51 24.01 -5.34
CA SER A 87 -19.56 24.97 -4.24
C SER A 87 -20.52 24.55 -3.12
N ALA A 88 -21.40 23.57 -3.37
CA ALA A 88 -22.36 23.03 -2.44
C ALA A 88 -22.44 21.50 -2.57
N ASP A 89 -22.95 20.86 -1.53
CA ASP A 89 -23.19 19.42 -1.50
C ASP A 89 -24.23 18.98 -2.55
N LEU A 90 -24.25 17.70 -2.87
CA LEU A 90 -25.26 17.07 -3.71
C LEU A 90 -26.32 16.41 -2.84
N PRO A 91 -27.62 16.52 -3.20
CA PRO A 91 -28.64 15.72 -2.55
C PRO A 91 -28.36 14.23 -2.76
N LEU A 92 -28.88 13.42 -1.85
CA LEU A 92 -28.83 11.97 -1.97
C LEU A 92 -29.44 11.55 -3.31
N GLY A 93 -28.71 10.73 -4.10
CA GLY A 93 -29.13 10.33 -5.44
C GLY A 93 -28.73 11.36 -6.51
N ALA A 94 -27.45 11.42 -6.84
CA ALA A 94 -26.91 12.34 -7.86
C ALA A 94 -27.47 12.14 -9.29
N GLY A 95 -28.52 11.33 -9.46
CA GLY A 95 -29.19 11.02 -10.73
C GLY A 95 -28.67 9.75 -11.40
N LEU A 96 -29.51 9.15 -12.22
CA LEU A 96 -29.19 8.00 -13.06
C LEU A 96 -28.91 8.39 -14.50
N THR A 97 -29.32 9.60 -14.87
CA THR A 97 -29.12 10.15 -16.23
C THR A 97 -28.37 11.48 -16.17
N LEU A 98 -27.74 11.82 -17.29
CA LEU A 98 -27.04 13.09 -17.43
C LEU A 98 -27.99 14.28 -17.24
N THR A 99 -29.22 14.18 -17.77
CA THR A 99 -30.24 15.24 -17.64
C THR A 99 -30.62 15.47 -16.17
N GLU A 100 -30.83 14.39 -15.41
CA GLU A 100 -31.12 14.49 -13.97
C GLU A 100 -29.97 15.13 -13.20
N LEU A 101 -28.72 14.71 -13.48
CA LEU A 101 -27.54 15.30 -12.85
C LEU A 101 -27.43 16.80 -13.16
N LEU A 102 -27.62 17.21 -14.43
CA LEU A 102 -27.54 18.61 -14.82
C LEU A 102 -28.63 19.45 -14.13
N ALA A 103 -29.86 18.93 -14.02
CA ALA A 103 -30.94 19.58 -13.27
C ALA A 103 -30.63 19.73 -11.78
N LEU A 104 -29.98 18.73 -11.19
CA LEU A 104 -29.54 18.80 -9.79
C LEU A 104 -28.41 19.81 -9.59
N LEU A 105 -27.52 19.97 -10.55
CA LEU A 105 -26.41 20.93 -10.48
C LEU A 105 -26.91 22.38 -10.53
N ASP A 106 -27.97 22.67 -11.25
CA ASP A 106 -28.54 23.99 -11.40
C ASP A 106 -29.70 24.31 -10.40
N ASN A 107 -29.99 23.41 -9.44
CA ASN A 107 -31.08 23.57 -8.50
C ASN A 107 -30.82 24.74 -7.52
N PRO A 108 -31.65 25.80 -7.53
CA PRO A 108 -31.46 26.98 -6.70
C PRO A 108 -31.71 26.75 -5.19
N ARG A 109 -32.25 25.60 -4.78
CA ARG A 109 -32.41 25.21 -3.36
C ARG A 109 -31.11 24.84 -2.66
N ARG A 110 -30.02 24.83 -3.37
CA ARG A 110 -28.68 24.69 -2.79
C ARG A 110 -28.28 26.01 -2.17
N GLY A 111 -28.65 26.18 -0.91
CA GLY A 111 -28.29 27.33 -0.10
C GLY A 111 -26.79 27.43 0.11
N GLY A 112 -26.07 28.00 -0.83
CA GLY A 112 -24.84 28.68 -0.51
C GLY A 112 -25.15 29.88 0.38
N PRO A 113 -24.24 30.36 1.24
CA PRO A 113 -24.46 31.55 2.04
C PRO A 113 -24.90 32.71 1.12
N PRO A 114 -25.88 33.50 1.52
CA PRO A 114 -26.36 34.64 0.72
C PRO A 114 -25.17 35.58 0.48
N GLY A 115 -24.71 35.69 -0.78
CA GLY A 115 -23.60 36.56 -1.14
C GLY A 115 -22.64 36.01 -2.22
N HIS A 116 -22.71 34.76 -2.57
CA HIS A 116 -21.94 34.24 -3.71
C HIS A 116 -22.71 34.37 -5.02
N THR A 117 -22.83 35.59 -5.50
CA THR A 117 -23.07 35.87 -6.92
C THR A 117 -21.73 35.57 -7.68
N GLY A 118 -21.35 34.29 -7.77
CA GLY A 118 -20.22 33.89 -8.58
C GLY A 118 -20.52 34.17 -10.04
N LEU A 119 -19.80 35.08 -10.66
CA LEU A 119 -19.79 35.40 -12.09
C LEU A 119 -19.23 34.23 -12.96
N GLY A 120 -19.57 32.99 -12.60
CA GLY A 120 -19.18 31.79 -13.36
C GLY A 120 -20.35 31.18 -14.12
N PRO A 121 -20.13 30.42 -15.18
CA PRO A 121 -21.20 29.69 -15.87
C PRO A 121 -21.86 28.72 -14.89
N ALA A 122 -23.21 28.55 -15.05
CA ALA A 122 -23.98 27.60 -14.26
C ALA A 122 -23.28 26.22 -14.23
N PRO A 123 -23.21 25.52 -13.08
CA PRO A 123 -22.43 24.29 -12.95
C PRO A 123 -22.81 23.20 -13.96
N ALA A 124 -24.09 23.08 -14.31
CA ALA A 124 -24.55 22.15 -15.34
C ALA A 124 -23.98 22.46 -16.73
N ARG A 125 -24.06 23.72 -17.13
CA ARG A 125 -23.51 24.17 -18.41
C ARG A 125 -21.99 23.98 -18.48
N ALA A 126 -21.34 24.26 -17.39
CA ALA A 126 -19.90 24.12 -17.26
C ALA A 126 -19.48 22.65 -17.36
N LEU A 127 -20.16 21.72 -16.67
CA LEU A 127 -19.93 20.29 -16.79
C LEU A 127 -20.17 19.81 -18.23
N LEU A 128 -21.29 20.16 -18.82
CA LEU A 128 -21.66 19.72 -20.16
C LEU A 128 -20.67 20.19 -21.22
N THR A 129 -20.28 21.47 -21.16
CA THR A 129 -19.26 22.04 -22.08
C THR A 129 -17.92 21.32 -21.91
N SER A 130 -17.50 21.03 -20.68
CA SER A 130 -16.25 20.33 -20.42
C SER A 130 -16.28 18.86 -20.85
N LEU A 131 -17.42 18.16 -20.69
CA LEU A 131 -17.64 16.82 -21.21
C LEU A 131 -17.46 16.78 -22.74
N ALA A 132 -18.10 17.70 -23.44
CA ALA A 132 -18.02 17.77 -24.89
C ALA A 132 -16.59 18.13 -25.38
N ALA A 133 -15.94 19.10 -24.72
CA ALA A 133 -14.57 19.47 -25.03
C ALA A 133 -13.57 18.32 -24.81
N THR A 134 -13.74 17.57 -23.71
CA THR A 134 -12.87 16.42 -23.44
C THR A 134 -13.17 15.22 -24.34
N ALA A 135 -14.43 15.02 -24.73
CA ALA A 135 -14.80 14.01 -25.73
C ALA A 135 -14.08 14.22 -27.06
N THR A 136 -13.77 15.45 -27.46
CA THR A 136 -12.99 15.70 -28.69
C THR A 136 -11.51 15.31 -28.58
N ARG A 137 -10.98 15.23 -27.36
CA ARG A 137 -9.58 14.87 -27.09
C ARG A 137 -9.39 13.37 -26.93
N ASN A 138 -10.45 12.64 -26.63
CA ASN A 138 -10.43 11.19 -26.46
C ASN A 138 -10.68 10.48 -27.80
N PRO A 139 -10.22 9.23 -27.98
CA PRO A 139 -10.54 8.44 -29.16
C PRO A 139 -12.04 8.23 -29.34
N GLY A 140 -12.51 8.08 -30.59
CA GLY A 140 -13.90 7.70 -30.89
C GLY A 140 -14.24 6.33 -30.36
N GLY A 141 -15.52 6.11 -30.01
CA GLY A 141 -15.96 4.85 -29.44
C GLY A 141 -15.52 4.58 -28.01
N THR A 142 -14.99 5.60 -27.30
CA THR A 142 -14.60 5.47 -25.89
C THR A 142 -15.61 6.11 -24.95
N HIS A 143 -15.74 5.56 -23.75
CA HIS A 143 -16.55 6.16 -22.68
C HIS A 143 -15.99 7.54 -22.30
N GLN A 144 -16.88 8.49 -21.98
CA GLN A 144 -16.48 9.79 -21.44
C GLN A 144 -16.64 9.80 -19.93
N TYR A 145 -15.53 9.85 -19.22
CA TYR A 145 -15.50 9.95 -17.75
C TYR A 145 -15.60 11.38 -17.28
N PHE A 146 -16.09 11.57 -16.04
CA PHE A 146 -16.07 12.83 -15.31
C PHE A 146 -16.00 12.59 -13.82
N THR A 147 -15.49 13.57 -13.07
CA THR A 147 -15.46 13.54 -11.60
C THR A 147 -16.07 14.83 -11.06
N LEU A 148 -16.92 14.70 -10.03
CA LEU A 148 -17.44 15.78 -9.21
C LEU A 148 -16.73 15.74 -7.87
N ALA A 149 -16.06 16.83 -7.50
CA ALA A 149 -15.53 17.02 -6.15
C ALA A 149 -16.61 17.76 -5.33
N VAL A 150 -17.30 17.02 -4.48
CA VAL A 150 -18.43 17.50 -3.69
C VAL A 150 -17.92 17.94 -2.33
N PRO A 151 -18.15 19.18 -1.89
CA PRO A 151 -17.67 19.66 -0.60
C PRO A 151 -18.31 18.86 0.54
N HIS A 152 -17.53 18.58 1.57
CA HIS A 152 -18.03 17.94 2.77
C HIS A 152 -18.68 19.01 3.68
N PRO A 153 -19.88 18.79 4.24
CA PRO A 153 -20.59 19.77 5.08
C PRO A 153 -19.81 20.21 6.31
N ALA A 154 -18.96 19.36 6.85
CA ALA A 154 -18.09 19.66 7.99
C ALA A 154 -16.78 20.33 7.61
N GLY A 155 -16.55 20.63 6.33
CA GLY A 155 -15.26 21.05 5.81
C GLY A 155 -14.28 19.89 5.59
N GLY A 156 -13.06 20.21 5.17
CA GLY A 156 -12.05 19.22 4.83
C GLY A 156 -12.07 18.81 3.36
N PRO A 157 -11.45 17.66 3.00
CA PRO A 157 -11.33 17.23 1.62
C PRO A 157 -12.69 16.92 1.00
N ALA A 158 -12.86 17.36 -0.25
CA ALA A 158 -14.09 17.09 -1.00
C ALA A 158 -14.26 15.58 -1.26
N HIS A 159 -15.50 15.10 -1.18
CA HIS A 159 -15.87 13.75 -1.59
C HIS A 159 -15.90 13.64 -3.11
N LEU A 160 -15.30 12.59 -3.66
CA LEU A 160 -15.19 12.43 -5.11
C LEU A 160 -16.23 11.43 -5.64
N LEU A 161 -17.05 11.90 -6.56
CA LEU A 161 -17.98 11.07 -7.32
C LEU A 161 -17.51 11.00 -8.76
N THR A 162 -17.33 9.80 -9.28
CA THR A 162 -16.95 9.61 -10.69
C THR A 162 -18.02 8.83 -11.42
N GLY A 163 -18.43 9.36 -12.56
CA GLY A 163 -19.32 8.71 -13.50
C GLY A 163 -18.67 8.61 -14.87
N ARG A 164 -19.22 7.74 -15.72
CA ARG A 164 -18.90 7.69 -17.15
C ARG A 164 -20.19 7.68 -17.97
N LEU A 165 -20.10 8.24 -19.16
CA LEU A 165 -21.14 8.17 -20.17
C LEU A 165 -20.79 7.05 -21.17
N PRO A 166 -21.77 6.34 -21.73
CA PRO A 166 -21.55 5.36 -22.81
C PRO A 166 -20.81 5.96 -24.00
N ALA A 167 -20.09 5.14 -24.74
CA ALA A 167 -19.31 5.55 -25.90
C ALA A 167 -20.17 6.29 -26.95
N ALA A 168 -21.40 5.84 -27.21
CA ALA A 168 -22.31 6.51 -28.12
C ALA A 168 -22.64 7.95 -27.68
N ALA A 169 -22.86 8.17 -26.38
CA ALA A 169 -23.11 9.51 -25.85
C ALA A 169 -21.84 10.39 -25.92
N SER A 170 -20.66 9.82 -25.69
CA SER A 170 -19.38 10.49 -25.88
C SER A 170 -19.21 10.98 -27.33
N ASP A 171 -19.52 10.12 -28.30
CA ASP A 171 -19.44 10.47 -29.73
C ASP A 171 -20.47 11.53 -30.11
N GLN A 172 -21.67 11.48 -29.55
CA GLN A 172 -22.68 12.54 -29.72
C GLN A 172 -22.19 13.88 -29.20
N LEU A 173 -21.64 13.94 -27.97
CA LEU A 173 -21.07 15.15 -27.39
C LEU A 173 -19.91 15.71 -28.23
N ARG A 174 -19.08 14.85 -28.78
CA ARG A 174 -18.00 15.20 -29.73
C ARG A 174 -18.54 15.87 -30.98
N GLN A 175 -19.60 15.36 -31.58
CA GLN A 175 -20.21 15.93 -32.77
C GLN A 175 -20.84 17.29 -32.46
N LEU A 176 -21.60 17.40 -31.37
CA LEU A 176 -22.18 18.68 -30.91
C LEU A 176 -21.10 19.73 -30.73
N HIS A 177 -19.99 19.42 -30.07
CA HIS A 177 -18.89 20.35 -29.88
C HIS A 177 -18.27 20.83 -31.19
N LYS A 178 -18.08 19.92 -32.15
CA LYS A 178 -17.56 20.26 -33.48
C LYS A 178 -18.50 21.17 -34.28
N THR A 179 -19.80 20.90 -34.20
CA THR A 179 -20.82 21.67 -34.89
C THR A 179 -20.94 23.09 -34.34
N LEU A 180 -20.77 23.23 -33.01
CA LEU A 180 -20.89 24.51 -32.31
C LEU A 180 -19.54 25.21 -32.13
N ALA A 181 -18.47 24.75 -32.78
CA ALA A 181 -17.14 25.34 -32.67
C ALA A 181 -17.14 26.84 -32.97
N GLY A 182 -16.93 27.66 -31.94
CA GLY A 182 -16.89 29.10 -31.98
C GLY A 182 -18.13 29.81 -31.39
N THR A 183 -19.16 29.09 -30.95
CA THR A 183 -20.31 29.65 -30.26
C THR A 183 -20.32 29.27 -28.76
N VAL A 184 -21.03 30.10 -28.00
CA VAL A 184 -21.31 30.00 -26.56
C VAL A 184 -21.65 28.57 -26.16
N GLY A 185 -21.13 28.12 -25.04
CA GLY A 185 -21.17 26.74 -24.49
C GLY A 185 -22.49 25.97 -24.67
N LEU A 186 -22.40 24.66 -24.54
CA LEU A 186 -23.54 23.74 -24.69
C LEU A 186 -24.59 23.96 -23.62
N GLU A 187 -25.86 23.95 -24.07
CA GLU A 187 -27.02 24.02 -23.16
C GLU A 187 -27.61 22.62 -22.92
N PRO A 188 -28.13 22.34 -21.72
CA PRO A 188 -28.74 21.03 -21.42
C PRO A 188 -29.83 20.59 -22.42
N ALA A 189 -30.58 21.53 -22.96
CA ALA A 189 -31.64 21.24 -23.96
C ALA A 189 -31.10 20.70 -25.31
N GLN A 190 -29.81 20.76 -25.55
CA GLN A 190 -29.18 20.29 -26.79
C GLN A 190 -28.75 18.84 -26.76
N ILE A 191 -28.85 18.18 -25.59
CA ILE A 191 -28.50 16.77 -25.44
C ILE A 191 -29.74 15.90 -25.46
N SER A 192 -29.57 14.63 -25.89
CA SER A 192 -30.65 13.65 -25.82
C SER A 192 -31.06 13.36 -24.40
N GLU A 193 -32.35 13.30 -24.16
CA GLU A 193 -32.87 12.85 -22.87
C GLU A 193 -32.48 11.39 -22.60
N GLY A 194 -32.31 11.05 -21.32
CA GLY A 194 -32.09 9.67 -20.88
C GLY A 194 -30.70 9.09 -21.10
N ILE A 195 -29.67 9.90 -21.43
CA ILE A 195 -28.29 9.42 -21.45
C ILE A 195 -27.94 8.88 -20.07
N PRO A 196 -27.67 7.58 -19.91
CA PRO A 196 -27.40 7.00 -18.59
C PRO A 196 -26.02 7.42 -18.08
N ILE A 197 -25.93 7.62 -16.77
CA ILE A 197 -24.65 7.71 -16.08
C ILE A 197 -24.35 6.36 -15.46
N GLU A 198 -23.20 5.81 -15.82
CA GLU A 198 -22.64 4.64 -15.17
C GLU A 198 -21.71 5.11 -14.04
N TRP A 199 -22.19 5.06 -12.79
CA TRP A 199 -21.42 5.46 -11.64
C TRP A 199 -20.31 4.46 -11.34
N CYS A 200 -19.08 4.96 -11.23
CA CYS A 200 -17.87 4.19 -10.99
C CYS A 200 -17.48 4.22 -9.52
N ARG A 201 -16.86 3.14 -9.04
CA ARG A 201 -16.23 3.13 -7.73
C ARG A 201 -14.99 4.03 -7.74
N VAL A 202 -14.82 4.80 -6.68
CA VAL A 202 -13.59 5.57 -6.43
C VAL A 202 -12.84 4.94 -5.28
N SER A 203 -11.55 4.62 -5.50
CA SER A 203 -10.58 4.35 -4.44
C SER A 203 -9.86 5.67 -4.17
N ASP A 204 -10.37 6.40 -3.19
CA ASP A 204 -9.78 7.68 -2.79
C ASP A 204 -8.61 7.42 -1.84
N GLU A 205 -7.40 7.48 -2.39
CA GLU A 205 -6.15 7.24 -1.68
C GLU A 205 -5.35 8.52 -1.48
N ARG A 206 -6.02 9.68 -1.54
CA ARG A 206 -5.38 10.97 -1.28
C ARG A 206 -4.91 11.05 0.17
N PRO A 207 -3.73 11.63 0.44
CA PRO A 207 -3.18 11.72 1.80
C PRO A 207 -4.11 12.44 2.79
N GLU A 208 -4.88 13.44 2.32
CA GLU A 208 -5.82 14.19 3.15
C GLU A 208 -7.10 13.41 3.50
N VAL A 209 -7.36 12.27 2.82
CA VAL A 209 -8.55 11.44 3.02
C VAL A 209 -8.19 10.13 3.74
N THR A 210 -7.08 9.51 3.35
CA THR A 210 -6.65 8.23 3.89
C THR A 210 -5.65 8.42 5.03
N THR A 211 -6.13 8.30 6.27
CA THR A 211 -5.24 8.06 7.40
C THR A 211 -4.82 6.60 7.39
N ARG A 212 -3.52 6.34 7.29
CA ARG A 212 -3.01 4.97 7.46
C ARG A 212 -3.31 4.50 8.88
N ARG A 213 -4.03 3.39 9.00
CA ARG A 213 -4.40 2.83 10.32
C ARG A 213 -3.22 2.25 11.09
N ASP A 214 -2.10 2.04 10.43
CA ASP A 214 -0.83 1.57 10.98
C ASP A 214 0.16 2.70 11.29
N GLU A 215 -0.22 3.97 11.16
CA GLU A 215 0.65 5.13 11.38
C GLU A 215 1.28 5.16 12.78
N GLN A 216 0.57 4.66 13.79
CA GLN A 216 1.06 4.58 15.16
C GLN A 216 1.68 3.20 15.50
N ARG A 217 1.96 2.36 14.51
CA ARG A 217 2.59 1.06 14.71
C ARG A 217 4.08 1.14 14.39
N PRO A 218 4.91 0.30 15.05
CA PRO A 218 6.37 0.33 14.81
C PRO A 218 6.75 0.23 13.35
N VAL A 219 6.09 -0.63 12.57
CA VAL A 219 6.37 -0.84 11.14
C VAL A 219 6.23 0.41 10.27
N ASN A 220 5.55 1.46 10.75
CA ASN A 220 5.49 2.73 10.04
C ASN A 220 6.87 3.39 9.89
N ALA A 221 7.86 3.01 10.70
CA ALA A 221 9.24 3.47 10.56
C ALA A 221 9.88 3.06 9.22
N PHE A 222 9.35 2.03 8.54
CA PHE A 222 9.79 1.65 7.20
C PHE A 222 9.21 2.52 6.08
N ARG A 223 8.25 3.38 6.38
CA ARG A 223 7.64 4.24 5.37
C ARG A 223 8.68 5.16 4.75
N ASP A 224 8.64 5.24 3.43
CA ASP A 224 9.56 6.04 2.59
C ASP A 224 11.05 5.62 2.72
N LYS A 225 11.34 4.45 3.30
CA LYS A 225 12.68 3.91 3.49
C LYS A 225 13.14 3.05 2.31
N SER A 226 14.46 2.97 2.14
CA SER A 226 15.16 2.06 1.22
C SER A 226 15.69 0.88 2.01
N VAL A 227 15.25 -0.35 1.68
CA VAL A 227 15.57 -1.56 2.44
C VAL A 227 16.11 -2.64 1.50
N LEU A 228 17.25 -3.25 1.86
CA LEU A 228 17.75 -4.48 1.25
C LEU A 228 17.39 -5.66 2.14
N VAL A 229 16.76 -6.68 1.57
CA VAL A 229 16.56 -7.99 2.20
C VAL A 229 17.43 -9.01 1.46
N TRP A 230 18.45 -9.52 2.15
CA TRP A 230 19.36 -10.52 1.65
C TRP A 230 18.95 -11.90 2.17
N GLY A 231 18.60 -12.80 1.25
CA GLY A 231 17.97 -14.08 1.56
C GLY A 231 16.43 -13.99 1.45
N CYS A 232 15.88 -14.68 0.45
CA CYS A 232 14.44 -14.72 0.17
C CYS A 232 13.83 -16.05 0.63
N GLY A 233 14.35 -16.61 1.70
CA GLY A 233 13.90 -17.87 2.29
C GLY A 233 12.69 -17.75 3.21
N GLY A 234 12.64 -18.65 4.21
CA GLY A 234 11.50 -18.79 5.14
C GLY A 234 11.14 -17.54 5.92
N ILE A 235 12.12 -16.72 6.33
CA ILE A 235 11.87 -15.46 7.05
C ILE A 235 11.95 -14.28 6.09
N GLY A 236 12.99 -14.22 5.26
CA GLY A 236 13.22 -13.04 4.41
C GLY A 236 12.10 -12.77 3.41
N SER A 237 11.45 -13.81 2.85
CA SER A 237 10.33 -13.62 1.93
C SER A 237 9.12 -12.94 2.60
N TRP A 238 8.84 -13.26 3.88
CA TRP A 238 7.79 -12.60 4.65
C TRP A 238 8.18 -11.18 5.07
N ILE A 239 9.43 -10.99 5.52
CA ILE A 239 9.95 -9.65 5.88
C ILE A 239 9.83 -8.70 4.70
N ALA A 240 10.27 -9.11 3.50
CA ALA A 240 10.19 -8.28 2.31
C ALA A 240 8.75 -7.87 1.97
N GLU A 241 7.78 -8.81 2.12
CA GLU A 241 6.37 -8.49 1.95
C GLU A 241 5.88 -7.48 2.99
N PHE A 242 6.18 -7.67 4.26
CA PHE A 242 5.74 -6.77 5.32
C PHE A 242 6.37 -5.37 5.20
N VAL A 243 7.64 -5.27 4.84
CA VAL A 243 8.32 -3.99 4.54
C VAL A 243 7.63 -3.26 3.39
N THR A 244 7.31 -3.98 2.30
CA THR A 244 6.57 -3.41 1.16
C THR A 244 5.18 -2.90 1.58
N ARG A 245 4.45 -3.68 2.38
CA ARG A 245 3.12 -3.28 2.92
C ARG A 245 3.21 -2.09 3.87
N SER A 246 4.33 -1.92 4.55
CA SER A 246 4.59 -0.77 5.44
C SER A 246 4.82 0.53 4.67
N GLY A 247 4.98 0.47 3.35
CA GLY A 247 5.11 1.65 2.48
C GLY A 247 6.55 2.10 2.28
N ALA A 248 7.51 1.18 2.31
CA ALA A 248 8.89 1.47 1.93
C ALA A 248 8.95 2.07 0.51
N ALA A 249 9.81 3.06 0.31
CA ALA A 249 10.02 3.66 -1.01
C ALA A 249 10.72 2.69 -1.95
N LYS A 250 11.71 1.95 -1.42
CA LYS A 250 12.48 0.98 -2.20
C LYS A 250 12.70 -0.30 -1.40
N VAL A 251 12.50 -1.44 -2.06
CA VAL A 251 12.81 -2.77 -1.53
C VAL A 251 13.64 -3.53 -2.56
N SER A 252 14.88 -3.84 -2.19
CA SER A 252 15.76 -4.71 -2.97
C SER A 252 15.80 -6.08 -2.33
N VAL A 253 15.63 -7.13 -3.11
CA VAL A 253 15.66 -8.52 -2.62
C VAL A 253 16.77 -9.31 -3.34
N CYS A 254 17.55 -10.07 -2.59
CA CYS A 254 18.70 -10.81 -3.12
C CYS A 254 18.65 -12.27 -2.68
N ASP A 255 18.68 -13.20 -3.64
CA ASP A 255 18.79 -14.65 -3.45
C ASP A 255 19.10 -15.31 -4.80
N ASP A 256 19.98 -16.29 -4.85
CA ASP A 256 20.39 -17.00 -6.07
C ASP A 256 19.77 -18.39 -6.22
N ALA A 257 19.02 -18.84 -5.23
CA ALA A 257 18.38 -20.14 -5.27
C ALA A 257 17.04 -20.10 -6.04
N PRO A 258 16.64 -21.19 -6.69
CA PRO A 258 15.32 -21.31 -7.31
C PRO A 258 14.23 -21.63 -6.29
N VAL A 259 12.99 -21.32 -6.64
CA VAL A 259 11.79 -21.79 -5.93
C VAL A 259 11.57 -23.27 -6.28
N THR A 260 11.37 -24.10 -5.26
CA THR A 260 11.01 -25.52 -5.43
C THR A 260 9.73 -25.84 -4.67
N GLY A 261 8.97 -26.84 -5.11
CA GLY A 261 7.65 -27.16 -4.53
C GLY A 261 7.66 -27.45 -3.03
N GLY A 262 8.73 -28.06 -2.51
CA GLY A 262 8.90 -28.32 -1.08
C GLY A 262 9.06 -27.07 -0.21
N LEU A 263 9.28 -25.90 -0.80
CA LEU A 263 9.43 -24.64 -0.07
C LEU A 263 8.09 -23.94 0.24
N LEU A 264 7.03 -24.27 -0.50
CA LEU A 264 5.75 -23.57 -0.42
C LEU A 264 5.07 -23.68 0.96
N VAL A 265 5.38 -24.74 1.72
CA VAL A 265 4.86 -24.94 3.08
C VAL A 265 5.46 -23.96 4.10
N ARG A 266 6.52 -23.22 3.73
CA ARG A 266 7.30 -22.37 4.66
C ARG A 266 7.59 -20.98 4.11
N GLN A 267 7.71 -20.85 2.79
CA GLN A 267 8.12 -19.61 2.12
C GLN A 267 6.94 -18.96 1.40
N ASN A 268 7.04 -17.68 1.18
CA ASN A 268 5.95 -16.85 0.65
C ASN A 268 5.89 -16.89 -0.89
N TYR A 269 5.83 -18.10 -1.45
CA TYR A 269 5.72 -18.35 -2.89
C TYR A 269 4.45 -19.14 -3.22
N THR A 270 4.14 -19.24 -4.50
CA THR A 270 2.99 -19.96 -5.05
C THR A 270 3.45 -21.10 -5.98
N GLU A 271 2.54 -22.01 -6.29
CA GLU A 271 2.78 -23.08 -7.28
C GLU A 271 3.26 -22.55 -8.65
N ALA A 272 2.82 -21.35 -9.02
CA ALA A 272 3.22 -20.72 -10.27
C ALA A 272 4.66 -20.23 -10.29
N ASP A 273 5.30 -20.10 -9.12
CA ASP A 273 6.67 -19.61 -8.99
C ASP A 273 7.70 -20.74 -9.05
N ILE A 274 7.27 -22.01 -9.06
CA ILE A 274 8.19 -23.16 -9.07
C ILE A 274 9.06 -23.13 -10.33
N GLY A 275 10.38 -23.14 -10.11
CA GLY A 275 11.40 -23.07 -11.16
C GLY A 275 11.95 -21.68 -11.41
N GLU A 276 11.27 -20.62 -10.94
CA GLU A 276 11.78 -19.25 -11.02
C GLU A 276 12.85 -18.99 -9.96
N GLY A 277 13.70 -17.99 -10.20
CA GLY A 277 14.61 -17.48 -9.16
C GLY A 277 13.82 -16.85 -8.01
N LYS A 278 14.24 -17.11 -6.76
CA LYS A 278 13.53 -16.60 -5.57
C LYS A 278 13.47 -15.08 -5.55
N SER A 279 14.57 -14.39 -5.84
CA SER A 279 14.59 -12.92 -5.88
C SER A 279 13.63 -12.37 -6.94
N GLU A 280 13.58 -12.98 -8.13
CA GLU A 280 12.70 -12.55 -9.21
C GLU A 280 11.21 -12.80 -8.90
N ALA A 281 10.88 -14.01 -8.43
CA ALA A 281 9.51 -14.37 -8.04
C ALA A 281 9.02 -13.47 -6.91
N LEU A 282 9.86 -13.25 -5.88
CA LEU A 282 9.51 -12.36 -4.77
C LEU A 282 9.34 -10.92 -5.25
N ALA A 283 10.24 -10.40 -6.06
CA ALA A 283 10.12 -9.05 -6.60
C ALA A 283 8.84 -8.86 -7.42
N ALA A 284 8.46 -9.85 -8.24
CA ALA A 284 7.19 -9.82 -8.97
C ALA A 284 5.99 -9.75 -8.02
N ARG A 285 6.00 -10.55 -6.94
CA ARG A 285 4.99 -10.52 -5.89
C ARG A 285 4.91 -9.16 -5.19
N LEU A 286 6.05 -8.58 -4.79
CA LEU A 286 6.10 -7.29 -4.11
C LEU A 286 5.56 -6.16 -5.00
N ARG A 287 5.88 -6.16 -6.30
CA ARG A 287 5.31 -5.22 -7.29
C ARG A 287 3.78 -5.36 -7.41
N ALA A 288 3.26 -6.58 -7.25
CA ALA A 288 1.81 -6.81 -7.24
C ALA A 288 1.12 -6.32 -5.95
N ILE A 289 1.86 -6.23 -4.84
CA ILE A 289 1.36 -5.73 -3.55
C ILE A 289 1.31 -4.19 -3.55
N SER A 290 2.38 -3.55 -4.01
CA SER A 290 2.48 -2.08 -4.01
C SER A 290 3.11 -1.59 -5.32
N ASP A 291 2.41 -0.75 -6.04
CA ASP A 291 2.92 -0.04 -7.21
C ASP A 291 3.58 1.31 -6.84
N ARG A 292 3.65 1.64 -5.55
CA ARG A 292 4.33 2.82 -5.01
C ARG A 292 5.75 2.52 -4.56
N THR A 293 6.05 1.26 -4.29
CA THR A 293 7.36 0.80 -3.86
C THR A 293 8.20 0.45 -5.09
N GLU A 294 9.38 1.03 -5.22
CA GLU A 294 10.37 0.57 -6.18
C GLU A 294 10.92 -0.78 -5.73
N VAL A 295 10.73 -1.82 -6.55
CA VAL A 295 11.18 -3.17 -6.22
C VAL A 295 12.20 -3.65 -7.22
N SER A 296 13.38 -4.07 -6.74
CA SER A 296 14.44 -4.66 -7.54
C SER A 296 14.80 -6.07 -7.04
N ALA A 297 14.98 -7.00 -7.98
CA ALA A 297 15.65 -8.26 -7.72
C ALA A 297 17.15 -8.07 -8.01
N VAL A 298 17.98 -8.53 -7.11
CA VAL A 298 19.45 -8.54 -7.26
C VAL A 298 19.91 -9.98 -7.24
N SER A 299 20.54 -10.41 -8.29
CA SER A 299 21.16 -11.74 -8.37
C SER A 299 22.66 -11.61 -8.10
N GLY A 300 23.12 -12.21 -6.99
CA GLY A 300 24.53 -12.24 -6.62
C GLY A 300 25.09 -10.84 -6.27
N LEU A 301 25.16 -10.50 -4.99
CA LEU A 301 25.83 -9.27 -4.55
C LEU A 301 27.34 -9.48 -4.51
N LEU A 302 28.06 -8.74 -5.36
CA LEU A 302 29.49 -8.57 -5.22
C LEU A 302 29.79 -7.56 -4.10
N PRO A 303 30.95 -7.61 -3.43
CA PRO A 303 31.29 -6.66 -2.36
C PRO A 303 31.22 -5.17 -2.78
N GLY A 304 31.53 -4.88 -4.06
CA GLY A 304 31.41 -3.50 -4.59
C GLY A 304 29.96 -3.01 -4.71
N ASP A 305 29.05 -3.90 -5.12
CA ASP A 305 27.62 -3.57 -5.25
C ASP A 305 27.01 -3.33 -3.86
N LEU A 306 27.48 -4.09 -2.86
CA LEU A 306 27.01 -3.94 -1.50
C LEU A 306 27.40 -2.57 -0.89
N ALA A 307 28.60 -2.08 -1.15
CA ALA A 307 29.02 -0.77 -0.68
C ALA A 307 28.14 0.36 -1.24
N GLU A 308 27.77 0.27 -2.53
CA GLU A 308 26.85 1.22 -3.15
C GLU A 308 25.43 1.13 -2.56
N ILE A 309 24.94 -0.08 -2.34
CA ILE A 309 23.63 -0.34 -1.72
C ILE A 309 23.64 0.15 -0.25
N ALA A 310 24.69 -0.17 0.50
CA ALA A 310 24.83 0.22 1.90
C ALA A 310 24.85 1.76 2.06
N ALA A 311 25.50 2.46 1.13
CA ALA A 311 25.54 3.93 1.13
C ALA A 311 24.15 4.58 0.86
N SER A 312 23.21 3.84 0.26
CA SER A 312 21.88 4.34 -0.12
C SER A 312 20.72 3.72 0.65
N ALA A 313 20.95 2.62 1.40
CA ALA A 313 19.93 1.92 2.15
C ALA A 313 19.78 2.54 3.57
N ASP A 314 18.52 2.59 4.04
CA ASP A 314 18.23 2.89 5.46
C ASP A 314 18.41 1.64 6.33
N ALA A 315 18.17 0.44 5.78
CA ALA A 315 18.37 -0.83 6.46
C ALA A 315 18.82 -1.94 5.51
N ILE A 316 19.70 -2.81 6.01
CA ILE A 316 20.10 -4.05 5.36
C ILE A 316 19.75 -5.20 6.30
N ILE A 317 18.94 -6.14 5.84
CA ILE A 317 18.43 -7.26 6.61
C ILE A 317 18.99 -8.56 6.02
N ASP A 318 19.90 -9.20 6.74
CA ASP A 318 20.40 -10.54 6.40
C ASP A 318 19.48 -11.63 6.96
N ALA A 319 18.86 -12.38 6.07
CA ALA A 319 18.05 -13.55 6.38
C ALA A 319 18.62 -14.81 5.74
N THR A 320 19.94 -14.83 5.44
CA THR A 320 20.60 -15.93 4.74
C THR A 320 21.14 -17.02 5.66
N VAL A 321 21.39 -16.69 6.93
CA VAL A 321 22.18 -17.51 7.88
C VAL A 321 23.57 -17.90 7.33
N SER A 322 24.11 -17.11 6.42
CA SER A 322 25.41 -17.34 5.78
C SER A 322 26.53 -16.64 6.55
N THR A 323 27.53 -17.41 6.98
CA THR A 323 28.73 -16.82 7.62
C THR A 323 29.47 -15.86 6.69
N ALA A 324 29.48 -16.11 5.38
CA ALA A 324 30.08 -15.22 4.41
C ALA A 324 29.36 -13.87 4.33
N VAL A 325 28.02 -13.86 4.33
CA VAL A 325 27.24 -12.63 4.38
C VAL A 325 27.45 -11.89 5.70
N GLY A 326 27.47 -12.60 6.82
CA GLY A 326 27.78 -12.00 8.12
C GLY A 326 29.16 -11.33 8.17
N GLN A 327 30.19 -11.92 7.56
CA GLN A 327 31.51 -11.32 7.43
C GLN A 327 31.51 -10.06 6.55
N ILE A 328 30.75 -10.08 5.45
CA ILE A 328 30.61 -8.92 4.58
C ILE A 328 29.94 -7.77 5.34
N LEU A 329 28.85 -8.06 6.08
CA LEU A 329 28.18 -7.03 6.89
C LEU A 329 29.05 -6.50 8.03
N ALA A 330 29.92 -7.34 8.62
CA ALA A 330 30.90 -6.90 9.60
C ALA A 330 31.93 -5.94 8.98
N ALA A 331 32.36 -6.18 7.74
CA ALA A 331 33.22 -5.26 7.03
C ALA A 331 32.53 -3.93 6.70
N VAL A 332 31.23 -3.96 6.33
CA VAL A 332 30.44 -2.77 6.11
C VAL A 332 30.25 -1.97 7.40
N ALA A 333 30.03 -2.63 8.54
CA ALA A 333 29.89 -1.97 9.85
C ALA A 333 31.17 -1.21 10.26
N ALA A 334 32.34 -1.75 9.90
CA ALA A 334 33.61 -1.15 10.22
C ALA A 334 33.98 0.09 9.37
N GLU A 335 33.15 0.45 8.37
CA GLU A 335 33.36 1.64 7.55
C GLU A 335 32.83 2.90 8.25
N ASP A 336 33.64 3.96 8.37
CA ASP A 336 33.26 5.23 9.01
C ASP A 336 32.02 5.92 8.39
N SER A 337 31.69 5.58 7.14
CA SER A 337 30.56 6.13 6.39
C SER A 337 29.26 5.31 6.51
N GLN A 338 29.24 4.29 7.36
CA GLN A 338 28.09 3.42 7.52
C GLN A 338 26.87 4.15 8.12
N HIS A 339 25.79 4.24 7.34
CA HIS A 339 24.54 4.92 7.70
C HIS A 339 23.35 3.97 7.79
N ALA A 340 23.43 2.78 7.20
CA ALA A 340 22.34 1.82 7.23
C ALA A 340 22.24 1.12 8.59
N LEU A 341 21.04 0.83 9.05
CA LEU A 341 20.82 -0.12 10.12
C LEU A 341 21.13 -1.53 9.60
N LEU A 342 22.10 -2.23 10.19
CA LEU A 342 22.41 -3.60 9.81
C LEU A 342 21.68 -4.56 10.74
N ALA A 343 20.99 -5.54 10.17
CA ALA A 343 20.25 -6.53 10.92
C ALA A 343 20.47 -7.93 10.41
N GLN A 344 20.57 -8.90 11.31
CA GLN A 344 20.57 -10.32 11.01
C GLN A 344 19.38 -10.98 11.67
N VAL A 345 18.65 -11.83 10.94
CA VAL A 345 17.46 -12.53 11.42
C VAL A 345 17.56 -14.01 11.18
N ALA A 346 17.16 -14.80 12.17
CA ALA A 346 17.10 -16.25 12.06
C ALA A 346 15.96 -16.84 12.92
N THR A 347 15.72 -18.13 12.75
CA THR A 347 14.81 -18.93 13.57
C THR A 347 15.52 -20.22 13.98
N ASP A 348 15.01 -20.86 15.02
CA ASP A 348 15.50 -22.18 15.43
C ASP A 348 15.20 -23.24 14.36
N THR A 349 16.08 -24.22 14.25
CA THR A 349 15.96 -25.30 13.25
C THR A 349 14.98 -26.40 13.67
N ARG A 350 14.58 -26.47 14.95
CA ARG A 350 13.79 -27.57 15.52
C ARG A 350 12.29 -27.35 15.41
N SER A 351 11.84 -26.12 15.61
CA SER A 351 10.40 -25.83 15.67
C SER A 351 9.98 -24.65 14.78
N GLY A 352 10.90 -23.74 14.46
CA GLY A 352 10.59 -22.51 13.76
C GLY A 352 9.74 -21.54 14.60
N THR A 353 9.71 -21.71 15.92
CA THR A 353 8.89 -20.91 16.84
C THR A 353 9.70 -19.92 17.68
N LEU A 354 11.03 -20.04 17.67
CA LEU A 354 11.94 -19.08 18.25
C LEU A 354 12.50 -18.19 17.14
N GLY A 355 12.67 -16.91 17.42
CA GLY A 355 13.27 -15.95 16.51
C GLY A 355 14.36 -15.15 17.17
N ILE A 356 15.37 -14.79 16.38
CA ILE A 356 16.46 -13.93 16.76
C ILE A 356 16.58 -12.76 15.76
N LEU A 357 16.76 -11.56 16.30
CA LEU A 357 17.08 -10.36 15.55
C LEU A 357 18.28 -9.71 16.22
N THR A 358 19.40 -9.72 15.55
CA THR A 358 20.61 -8.98 15.95
C THR A 358 20.75 -7.73 15.13
N VAL A 359 20.91 -6.59 15.79
CA VAL A 359 20.96 -5.26 15.19
C VAL A 359 22.28 -4.61 15.50
N SER A 360 22.92 -4.04 14.50
CA SER A 360 24.05 -3.11 14.61
C SER A 360 23.58 -1.73 14.15
N ALA A 361 23.63 -0.77 15.06
CA ALA A 361 23.21 0.60 14.82
C ALA A 361 24.19 1.34 13.90
N PRO A 362 23.76 2.36 13.15
CA PRO A 362 24.66 3.20 12.37
C PRO A 362 25.79 3.77 13.21
N GLY A 363 27.03 3.62 12.75
CA GLY A 363 28.24 4.08 13.44
C GLY A 363 28.77 3.11 14.51
N ASP A 364 28.15 1.95 14.71
CA ASP A 364 28.72 0.89 15.51
C ASP A 364 29.72 0.08 14.64
N ALA A 365 30.94 -0.11 15.16
CA ALA A 365 31.98 -0.84 14.42
C ALA A 365 31.77 -2.37 14.42
N ASP A 366 30.95 -2.87 15.34
CA ASP A 366 30.62 -4.28 15.45
C ASP A 366 29.42 -4.63 14.57
N GLY A 367 29.64 -5.45 13.55
CA GLY A 367 28.55 -5.95 12.70
C GLY A 367 27.66 -6.98 13.44
N PRO A 368 26.46 -7.29 12.90
CA PRO A 368 25.51 -8.18 13.55
C PRO A 368 26.11 -9.54 13.95
N ALA A 369 27.00 -10.12 13.15
CA ALA A 369 27.62 -11.41 13.45
C ALA A 369 28.51 -11.38 14.71
N VAL A 370 29.19 -10.26 14.97
CA VAL A 370 30.02 -10.09 16.19
C VAL A 370 29.11 -9.97 17.41
N ILE A 371 28.09 -9.13 17.33
CA ILE A 371 27.10 -8.93 18.39
C ILE A 371 26.38 -10.25 18.71
N ASP A 372 25.99 -11.01 17.70
CA ASP A 372 25.35 -12.33 17.83
C ASP A 372 26.23 -13.32 18.59
N SER A 373 27.52 -13.39 18.25
CA SER A 373 28.49 -14.27 18.94
C SER A 373 28.63 -13.92 20.44
N CYS A 374 28.70 -12.62 20.76
CA CYS A 374 28.74 -12.13 22.13
C CYS A 374 27.44 -12.48 22.88
N THR A 375 26.30 -12.30 22.23
CA THR A 375 24.98 -12.65 22.76
C THR A 375 24.88 -14.13 23.04
N GLY A 376 25.31 -15.00 22.12
CA GLY A 376 25.32 -16.45 22.28
C GLY A 376 26.08 -16.89 23.53
N THR A 377 27.23 -16.27 23.79
CA THR A 377 28.01 -16.55 25.01
C THR A 377 27.22 -16.17 26.27
N LYS A 378 26.52 -15.03 26.28
CA LYS A 378 25.67 -14.60 27.41
C LYS A 378 24.49 -15.57 27.61
N VAL A 379 23.80 -15.96 26.54
CA VAL A 379 22.62 -16.86 26.58
C VAL A 379 22.99 -18.27 27.05
N LEU A 380 24.11 -18.82 26.57
CA LEU A 380 24.55 -20.16 26.98
C LEU A 380 24.96 -20.23 28.46
N ALA A 381 25.36 -19.10 29.04
CA ALA A 381 25.72 -19.01 30.45
C ALA A 381 24.54 -18.72 31.40
N ASP A 382 23.39 -18.25 30.87
CA ASP A 382 22.24 -17.86 31.70
C ASP A 382 21.12 -18.89 31.66
N PRO A 383 20.87 -19.60 32.82
CA PRO A 383 19.78 -20.56 32.90
C PRO A 383 18.37 -19.95 32.68
N ALA A 384 18.19 -18.63 32.89
CA ALA A 384 16.91 -17.98 32.63
C ALA A 384 16.57 -17.88 31.14
N LEU A 385 17.58 -18.05 30.28
CA LEU A 385 17.48 -18.01 28.82
C LEU A 385 17.61 -19.39 28.17
N GLU A 386 17.45 -20.47 28.95
CA GLU A 386 17.54 -21.86 28.46
C GLU A 386 16.67 -22.12 27.23
N LEU A 387 15.48 -21.50 27.17
CA LEU A 387 14.57 -21.58 26.01
C LEU A 387 15.26 -21.21 24.70
N TYR A 388 16.20 -20.27 24.72
CA TYR A 388 16.86 -19.71 23.54
C TYR A 388 18.22 -20.36 23.21
N GLN A 389 18.76 -21.15 24.12
CA GLN A 389 20.07 -21.82 23.89
C GLN A 389 20.15 -22.64 22.59
N PRO A 390 19.05 -23.29 22.11
CA PRO A 390 19.08 -24.01 20.84
C PRO A 390 19.47 -23.17 19.62
N LEU A 391 19.39 -21.84 19.70
CA LEU A 391 19.82 -20.94 18.62
C LEU A 391 21.35 -20.92 18.41
N TRP A 392 22.15 -21.28 19.44
CA TRP A 392 23.61 -21.32 19.41
C TRP A 392 24.24 -22.68 19.76
N GLN A 393 23.41 -23.66 20.15
CA GLN A 393 23.89 -25.01 20.41
C GLN A 393 24.15 -25.73 19.09
N GLU A 394 25.22 -26.53 19.05
CA GLU A 394 25.44 -27.43 17.95
C GLU A 394 24.26 -28.40 17.79
N PRO A 395 23.84 -28.71 16.53
CA PRO A 395 22.81 -29.70 16.30
C PRO A 395 23.18 -31.03 16.94
N LEU A 396 22.28 -31.62 17.72
CA LEU A 396 22.51 -32.97 18.26
C LEU A 396 22.57 -33.96 17.09
N GLY A 397 23.49 -34.95 17.18
CA GLY A 397 23.59 -35.99 16.18
C GLY A 397 22.28 -36.78 16.07
N GLY A 398 21.61 -36.69 14.93
CA GLY A 398 20.27 -37.18 14.68
C GLY A 398 19.27 -36.07 14.28
N ASP A 399 19.58 -34.83 14.51
CA ASP A 399 18.91 -33.70 13.84
C ASP A 399 19.30 -33.78 12.36
N GLU A 400 18.32 -34.00 11.48
CA GLU A 400 18.54 -34.20 10.03
C GLU A 400 18.95 -32.88 9.33
N LEU A 401 20.04 -32.29 9.78
CA LEU A 401 20.79 -31.30 9.03
C LEU A 401 21.68 -32.06 8.04
N THR A 402 21.05 -32.71 7.08
CA THR A 402 21.81 -33.21 5.93
C THR A 402 22.15 -31.98 5.11
N PRO A 403 23.42 -31.61 4.97
CA PRO A 403 23.85 -30.55 4.08
C PRO A 403 23.58 -30.98 2.65
N THR A 404 22.35 -30.70 2.16
CA THR A 404 21.96 -30.99 0.81
C THR A 404 22.27 -29.79 -0.06
N ARG A 405 22.91 -30.03 -1.17
CA ARG A 405 23.04 -29.08 -2.26
C ARG A 405 21.65 -28.85 -2.86
N GLY A 406 20.92 -27.88 -2.34
CA GLY A 406 19.60 -27.48 -2.82
C GLY A 406 18.56 -27.42 -1.71
N CYS A 407 17.75 -26.39 -1.77
CA CYS A 407 16.73 -26.05 -0.80
C CYS A 407 15.51 -27.00 -0.79
N SER A 408 15.62 -28.17 -1.38
CA SER A 408 14.52 -29.14 -1.55
C SER A 408 14.34 -30.07 -0.35
N VAL A 409 15.33 -30.12 0.55
CA VAL A 409 15.23 -30.94 1.77
C VAL A 409 14.96 -30.01 2.94
N PRO A 410 14.06 -30.38 3.85
CA PRO A 410 13.76 -29.55 5.02
C PRO A 410 15.03 -29.39 5.88
N THR A 411 15.60 -28.19 5.83
CA THR A 411 16.76 -27.82 6.67
C THR A 411 16.32 -27.50 8.10
N PHE A 412 15.02 -27.32 8.33
CA PHE A 412 14.44 -27.09 9.64
C PHE A 412 12.93 -27.36 9.62
N HIS A 413 12.36 -27.65 10.79
CA HIS A 413 10.92 -27.76 10.97
C HIS A 413 10.29 -26.37 11.11
N GLY A 414 9.05 -26.21 10.66
CA GLY A 414 8.32 -24.96 10.77
C GLY A 414 7.24 -24.86 9.67
N SER A 415 6.19 -24.14 9.98
CA SER A 415 5.09 -23.83 9.04
C SER A 415 5.22 -22.43 8.48
N ALA A 416 4.54 -22.15 7.37
CA ALA A 416 4.42 -20.78 6.86
C ALA A 416 3.82 -19.84 7.90
N ALA A 417 2.88 -20.33 8.71
CA ALA A 417 2.23 -19.53 9.77
C ALA A 417 3.23 -19.15 10.87
N ASP A 418 4.05 -20.09 11.32
CA ASP A 418 5.06 -19.83 12.37
C ASP A 418 6.14 -18.87 11.86
N LEU A 419 6.67 -19.12 10.68
CA LEU A 419 7.70 -18.26 10.09
C LEU A 419 7.19 -16.86 9.78
N ALA A 420 5.95 -16.72 9.31
CA ALA A 420 5.33 -15.41 9.13
C ALA A 420 5.13 -14.69 10.48
N ALA A 421 4.75 -15.40 11.54
CA ALA A 421 4.59 -14.82 12.88
C ALA A 421 5.94 -14.38 13.46
N VAL A 422 6.98 -15.21 13.34
CA VAL A 422 8.36 -14.85 13.74
C VAL A 422 8.82 -13.64 12.96
N ALA A 423 8.72 -13.67 11.62
CA ALA A 423 9.11 -12.55 10.76
C ALA A 423 8.38 -11.24 11.11
N ALA A 424 7.07 -11.31 11.38
CA ALA A 424 6.28 -10.15 11.79
C ALA A 424 6.71 -9.60 13.15
N CYS A 425 7.01 -10.46 14.13
CA CYS A 425 7.53 -10.04 15.43
C CYS A 425 8.90 -9.36 15.29
N LEU A 426 9.85 -10.02 14.60
CA LEU A 426 11.21 -9.49 14.39
C LEU A 426 11.18 -8.15 13.63
N LEU A 427 10.33 -8.01 12.62
CA LEU A 427 10.21 -6.77 11.86
C LEU A 427 9.66 -5.61 12.72
N ASN A 428 8.67 -5.85 13.57
CA ASN A 428 8.18 -4.82 14.49
C ASN A 428 9.27 -4.36 15.48
N LEU A 429 10.13 -5.27 15.94
CA LEU A 429 11.26 -4.94 16.79
C LEU A 429 12.34 -4.15 16.03
N LEU A 430 12.68 -4.58 14.80
CA LEU A 430 13.62 -3.86 13.93
C LEU A 430 13.13 -2.43 13.64
N ALA A 431 11.83 -2.25 13.46
CA ALA A 431 11.24 -0.93 13.22
C ALA A 431 11.47 0.06 14.38
N LEU A 432 11.57 -0.43 15.61
CA LEU A 432 11.92 0.42 16.77
C LEU A 432 13.35 0.97 16.63
N HIS A 433 14.26 0.16 16.12
CA HIS A 433 15.66 0.56 15.91
C HIS A 433 15.85 1.52 14.72
N LEU A 434 14.93 1.52 13.75
CA LEU A 434 14.90 2.57 12.71
C LEU A 434 14.52 3.94 13.27
N SER A 435 13.71 3.95 14.33
CA SER A 435 13.29 5.19 15.00
C SER A 435 14.26 5.61 16.10
N THR A 436 14.83 4.64 16.82
CA THR A 436 15.76 4.86 17.92
C THR A 436 16.87 3.82 17.83
N PRO A 437 17.94 4.10 17.07
CA PRO A 437 19.03 3.16 16.84
C PRO A 437 19.69 2.70 18.15
N ALA A 438 19.84 1.39 18.29
CA ALA A 438 20.59 0.76 19.36
C ALA A 438 21.09 -0.62 18.88
N SER A 439 22.30 -1.00 19.29
CA SER A 439 22.87 -2.31 18.98
C SER A 439 22.51 -3.33 20.05
N GLY A 440 22.25 -4.57 19.61
CA GLY A 440 21.91 -5.66 20.50
C GLY A 440 21.08 -6.74 19.82
N THR A 441 20.63 -7.69 20.61
CA THR A 441 19.92 -8.86 20.10
C THR A 441 18.57 -9.04 20.80
N HIS A 442 17.52 -9.13 20.00
CA HIS A 442 16.19 -9.54 20.44
C HIS A 442 16.02 -11.06 20.28
N LEU A 443 15.54 -11.67 21.32
CA LEU A 443 15.10 -13.07 21.36
C LEU A 443 13.58 -13.09 21.50
N ILE A 444 12.90 -13.85 20.66
CA ILE A 444 11.45 -14.01 20.73
C ILE A 444 11.05 -15.48 20.73
N ALA A 445 9.96 -15.78 21.41
CA ALA A 445 9.32 -17.09 21.37
C ALA A 445 7.83 -16.92 21.07
N LEU A 446 7.30 -17.70 20.11
CA LEU A 446 5.85 -17.73 19.88
C LEU A 446 5.13 -18.33 21.09
N PRO A 447 3.83 -18.01 21.31
CA PRO A 447 3.09 -18.48 22.50
C PRO A 447 3.02 -20.00 22.66
N HIS A 448 3.22 -20.75 21.59
CA HIS A 448 3.22 -22.23 21.59
C HIS A 448 4.63 -22.83 21.47
N ALA A 449 5.67 -22.02 21.60
CA ALA A 449 7.03 -22.52 21.65
C ALA A 449 7.22 -23.47 22.84
N PRO A 450 7.96 -24.58 22.67
CA PRO A 450 8.17 -25.53 23.77
C PRO A 450 9.16 -24.98 24.81
N GLY A 451 8.77 -24.99 26.07
CA GLY A 451 9.64 -24.67 27.19
C GLY A 451 9.24 -23.39 27.97
N PRO A 452 9.67 -23.30 29.21
CA PRO A 452 9.51 -22.12 30.04
C PRO A 452 10.53 -21.06 29.67
N GLY A 453 10.14 -19.78 29.64
CA GLY A 453 11.03 -18.66 29.41
C GLY A 453 10.29 -17.39 29.03
N PRO A 454 10.98 -16.24 28.97
CA PRO A 454 10.38 -15.01 28.52
C PRO A 454 10.05 -15.11 27.03
N HIS A 455 8.86 -14.64 26.63
CA HIS A 455 8.48 -14.60 25.21
C HIS A 455 9.20 -13.52 24.40
N HIS A 456 9.87 -12.61 25.08
CA HIS A 456 10.75 -11.61 24.47
C HIS A 456 11.84 -11.22 25.48
N HIS A 457 13.06 -11.12 25.00
CA HIS A 457 14.20 -10.62 25.78
C HIS A 457 15.11 -9.81 24.84
N PHE A 458 15.63 -8.69 25.33
CA PHE A 458 16.61 -7.88 24.60
C PHE A 458 17.92 -7.89 25.37
N ILE A 459 19.00 -8.21 24.68
CA ILE A 459 20.38 -8.19 25.20
C ILE A 459 21.11 -7.07 24.47
N GLU A 460 21.45 -6.05 25.22
CA GLU A 460 22.26 -4.93 24.70
C GLU A 460 23.66 -5.41 24.34
N ALA A 461 24.26 -4.83 23.26
CA ALA A 461 25.55 -5.24 22.72
C ALA A 461 26.71 -4.99 23.70
#